data_351182197cc8c3429cd1e7f895a64fd8
#
_entry.id   351182197cc8c3429cd1e7f895a64fd8
#
_cell.length_a   1.000
_cell.length_b   1.000
_cell.length_c   1.000
_cell.angle_alpha   90.00
_cell.angle_beta   90.00
_cell.angle_gamma   90.00
#
_symmetry.space_group_name_H-M   'P 1'
#
loop_
_entity.id
_entity.type
_entity.pdbx_description
1 polymer ?
#
loop_
_entity_poly.entity_id
_entity_poly.type
_entity_poly.pdbx_seq_one_letter_code
_entity_poly.pdbx_strand_id
1 'polypeptide(L)'
;MIVNPSTPIGPGDIKPTPTGKIILDMLNKKIPAYVETGLNFVHVDDAAEGHFLALKYGKIGERYIIGGHNLSFKEFLDIIAEYGNVPKVKFKLNPKYLYVFAKINEFLAKYILDYTPTLTVDGLKMSEKKMYFFFVILKK
;
A
#
# COMPACT_ATOMS: atom_id res chain seq x y z
N MET A 1 -17.61 9.91 15.44
CA MET A 1 -16.24 10.19 14.99
C MET A 1 -15.71 8.97 14.25
N ILE A 2 -15.04 9.17 13.11
CA ILE A 2 -14.44 8.12 12.30
C ILE A 2 -12.96 8.45 12.13
N VAL A 3 -12.09 7.45 12.33
CA VAL A 3 -10.64 7.61 12.16
C VAL A 3 -10.18 6.63 11.09
N ASN A 4 -9.52 7.13 10.05
CA ASN A 4 -9.06 6.36 8.91
C ASN A 4 -7.52 6.51 8.80
N PRO A 5 -6.74 5.53 9.27
CA PRO A 5 -5.31 5.52 8.97
C PRO A 5 -5.09 5.29 7.47
N SER A 6 -4.03 5.88 6.92
CA SER A 6 -3.64 5.66 5.53
C SER A 6 -3.06 4.23 5.34
N THR A 7 -1.81 4.09 5.01
CA THR A 7 -1.15 2.79 4.88
C THR A 7 -0.16 2.62 6.04
N PRO A 8 -0.58 2.01 7.17
CA PRO A 8 0.32 1.81 8.29
C PRO A 8 1.38 0.75 7.97
N ILE A 9 2.62 1.09 8.31
CA ILE A 9 3.78 0.19 8.24
C ILE A 9 4.58 0.28 9.54
N GLY A 10 5.16 -0.82 9.99
CA GLY A 10 5.95 -0.84 11.20
C GLY A 10 6.29 -2.24 11.68
N PRO A 11 6.99 -2.35 12.81
CA PRO A 11 7.33 -3.65 13.40
C PRO A 11 6.07 -4.37 13.91
N GLY A 12 6.18 -5.70 14.06
CA GLY A 12 5.11 -6.52 14.61
C GLY A 12 4.10 -7.05 13.60
N ASP A 13 4.34 -6.92 12.31
CA ASP A 13 3.50 -7.50 11.26
C ASP A 13 3.78 -9.03 11.13
N ILE A 14 3.33 -9.80 12.12
CA ILE A 14 3.61 -11.24 12.27
C ILE A 14 2.98 -12.06 11.14
N LYS A 15 1.75 -11.72 10.74
CA LYS A 15 1.08 -12.26 9.56
C LYS A 15 1.06 -11.17 8.50
N PRO A 16 2.02 -11.16 7.57
CA PRO A 16 2.27 -10.01 6.73
C PRO A 16 1.01 -9.46 6.08
N THR A 17 0.74 -8.19 6.35
CA THR A 17 -0.27 -7.41 5.61
C THR A 17 0.14 -7.34 4.12
N PRO A 18 -0.76 -6.98 3.19
CA PRO A 18 -0.38 -6.79 1.80
C PRO A 18 0.83 -5.87 1.62
N THR A 19 0.93 -4.80 2.42
CA THR A 19 2.08 -3.87 2.39
C THR A 19 3.34 -4.49 2.97
N GLY A 20 3.24 -5.18 4.12
CA GLY A 20 4.36 -5.92 4.71
C GLY A 20 4.87 -7.02 3.79
N LYS A 21 3.96 -7.69 3.05
CA LYS A 21 4.34 -8.67 2.03
C LYS A 21 5.17 -8.05 0.91
N ILE A 22 4.85 -6.86 0.46
CA ILE A 22 5.65 -6.14 -0.56
C ILE A 22 7.08 -5.92 -0.03
N ILE A 23 7.23 -5.51 1.23
CA ILE A 23 8.56 -5.33 1.84
C ILE A 23 9.34 -6.65 1.82
N LEU A 24 8.73 -7.74 2.28
CA LEU A 24 9.36 -9.05 2.29
C LEU A 24 9.70 -9.56 0.88
N ASP A 25 8.81 -9.40 -0.07
CA ASP A 25 9.01 -9.81 -1.46
C ASP A 25 10.14 -8.99 -2.12
N MET A 26 10.26 -7.71 -1.78
CA MET A 26 11.37 -6.87 -2.25
C MET A 26 12.72 -7.33 -1.67
N LEU A 27 12.79 -7.55 -0.37
CA LEU A 27 14.00 -8.05 0.30
C LEU A 27 14.42 -9.43 -0.23
N ASN A 28 13.45 -10.27 -0.57
CA ASN A 28 13.68 -11.58 -1.18
C ASN A 28 13.92 -11.54 -2.70
N LYS A 29 14.04 -10.34 -3.30
CA LYS A 29 14.27 -10.13 -4.75
C LYS A 29 13.19 -10.75 -5.65
N LYS A 30 11.95 -10.84 -5.14
CA LYS A 30 10.81 -11.43 -5.87
C LYS A 30 10.04 -10.41 -6.71
N ILE A 31 10.35 -9.11 -6.60
CA ILE A 31 9.69 -8.05 -7.36
C ILE A 31 10.53 -7.69 -8.59
N PRO A 32 10.17 -8.20 -9.79
CA PRO A 32 10.96 -7.95 -11.00
C PRO A 32 10.66 -6.59 -11.63
N ALA A 33 9.47 -6.04 -11.38
CA ALA A 33 8.99 -4.82 -12.00
C ALA A 33 7.92 -4.13 -11.14
N TYR A 34 7.64 -2.86 -11.43
CA TYR A 34 6.66 -2.07 -10.67
C TYR A 34 5.67 -1.35 -11.60
N VAL A 35 4.52 -0.98 -11.04
CA VAL A 35 3.52 -0.11 -11.67
C VAL A 35 3.63 1.28 -11.07
N GLU A 36 3.40 2.32 -11.89
CA GLU A 36 3.40 3.69 -11.40
C GLU A 36 2.12 3.99 -10.63
N THR A 37 2.22 3.94 -9.33
CA THR A 37 1.18 4.30 -8.38
C THR A 37 1.81 5.03 -7.19
N GLY A 38 1.00 5.51 -6.26
CA GLY A 38 1.50 6.16 -5.06
C GLY A 38 0.52 5.98 -3.90
N LEU A 39 1.09 5.88 -2.72
CA LEU A 39 0.37 5.69 -1.47
C LEU A 39 0.86 6.70 -0.43
N ASN A 40 0.03 6.95 0.55
CA ASN A 40 0.45 7.65 1.76
C ASN A 40 0.79 6.61 2.83
N PHE A 41 2.01 6.64 3.32
CA PHE A 41 2.50 5.72 4.35
C PHE A 41 2.58 6.42 5.69
N VAL A 42 2.19 5.73 6.75
CA VAL A 42 2.27 6.22 8.13
C VAL A 42 2.93 5.17 9.01
N HIS A 43 3.76 5.60 9.98
CA HIS A 43 4.30 4.66 10.95
C HIS A 43 3.18 4.12 11.86
N VAL A 44 3.26 2.84 12.23
CA VAL A 44 2.22 2.20 13.05
C VAL A 44 2.02 2.89 14.40
N ASP A 45 3.10 3.39 15.01
CA ASP A 45 3.03 4.11 16.29
C ASP A 45 2.35 5.48 16.12
N ASP A 46 2.65 6.21 15.02
CA ASP A 46 1.98 7.47 14.70
C ASP A 46 0.49 7.25 14.42
N ALA A 47 0.15 6.13 13.76
CA ALA A 47 -1.22 5.74 13.55
C ALA A 47 -1.94 5.47 14.89
N ALA A 48 -1.30 4.77 15.81
CA ALA A 48 -1.83 4.49 17.14
C ALA A 48 -2.01 5.78 17.96
N GLU A 49 -0.99 6.66 17.97
CA GLU A 49 -1.08 7.97 18.65
C GLU A 49 -2.20 8.82 18.05
N GLY A 50 -2.32 8.83 16.72
CA GLY A 50 -3.39 9.54 16.03
C GLY A 50 -4.79 9.08 16.43
N HIS A 51 -5.00 7.78 16.66
CA HIS A 51 -6.26 7.27 17.20
C HIS A 51 -6.52 7.75 18.63
N PHE A 52 -5.48 7.74 19.47
CA PHE A 52 -5.58 8.22 20.84
C PHE A 52 -5.89 9.73 20.90
N LEU A 53 -5.22 10.53 20.07
CA LEU A 53 -5.47 11.96 19.95
C LEU A 53 -6.89 12.26 19.43
N ALA A 54 -7.35 11.49 18.46
CA ALA A 54 -8.72 11.61 17.96
C ALA A 54 -9.75 11.27 19.06
N LEU A 55 -9.52 10.21 19.86
CA LEU A 55 -10.37 9.88 20.98
C LEU A 55 -10.44 11.02 22.00
N LYS A 56 -9.30 11.68 22.29
CA LYS A 56 -9.19 12.71 23.32
C LYS A 56 -9.71 14.07 22.87
N TYR A 57 -9.49 14.44 21.60
CA TYR A 57 -9.75 15.80 21.11
C TYR A 57 -10.71 15.83 19.90
N GLY A 58 -11.07 14.68 19.36
CA GLY A 58 -11.92 14.61 18.18
C GLY A 58 -13.37 15.00 18.48
N LYS A 59 -14.00 15.59 17.47
CA LYS A 59 -15.42 16.00 17.53
C LYS A 59 -16.33 14.87 17.06
N ILE A 60 -17.47 14.70 17.71
CA ILE A 60 -18.50 13.75 17.31
C ILE A 60 -19.03 14.15 15.92
N GLY A 61 -19.13 13.17 15.00
CA GLY A 61 -19.57 13.38 13.62
C GLY A 61 -18.46 13.66 12.62
N GLU A 62 -17.26 14.04 13.07
CA GLU A 62 -16.12 14.34 12.22
C GLU A 62 -15.36 13.10 11.75
N ARG A 63 -14.63 13.26 10.63
CA ARG A 63 -13.72 12.24 10.08
C ARG A 63 -12.28 12.76 10.13
N TYR A 64 -11.38 11.90 10.58
CA TYR A 64 -9.96 12.18 10.68
C TYR A 64 -9.18 11.18 9.84
N ILE A 65 -8.27 11.69 9.02
CA ILE A 65 -7.33 10.86 8.25
C ILE A 65 -5.98 10.96 8.95
N ILE A 66 -5.45 9.82 9.37
CA ILE A 66 -4.10 9.73 9.93
C ILE A 66 -3.17 9.31 8.79
N GLY A 67 -2.39 10.28 8.31
CA GLY A 67 -1.45 10.09 7.22
C GLY A 67 -0.01 10.39 7.65
N GLY A 68 0.92 9.97 6.82
CA GLY A 68 2.33 10.23 6.95
C GLY A 68 2.91 10.77 5.64
N HIS A 69 3.80 10.05 5.00
CA HIS A 69 4.50 10.48 3.80
C HIS A 69 3.83 9.99 2.52
N ASN A 70 3.62 10.89 1.56
CA ASN A 70 3.19 10.53 0.21
C ASN A 70 4.41 10.06 -0.58
N LEU A 71 4.45 8.79 -0.93
CA LEU A 71 5.52 8.19 -1.73
C LEU A 71 4.95 7.55 -2.99
N SER A 72 5.65 7.68 -4.10
CA SER A 72 5.42 6.82 -5.24
C SER A 72 5.83 5.38 -4.90
N PHE A 73 5.22 4.41 -5.56
CA PHE A 73 5.56 3.01 -5.33
C PHE A 73 7.03 2.71 -5.66
N LYS A 74 7.57 3.41 -6.67
CA LYS A 74 8.99 3.35 -7.02
C LYS A 74 9.89 3.84 -5.89
N GLU A 75 9.60 5.02 -5.31
CA GLU A 75 10.35 5.55 -4.17
C GLU A 75 10.29 4.63 -2.96
N PHE A 76 9.12 4.06 -2.67
CA PHE A 76 8.96 3.08 -1.60
C PHE A 76 9.85 1.85 -1.81
N LEU A 77 9.85 1.27 -3.02
CA LEU A 77 10.72 0.14 -3.35
C LEU A 77 12.21 0.52 -3.29
N ASP A 78 12.57 1.74 -3.72
CA ASP A 78 13.97 2.21 -3.67
C ASP A 78 14.47 2.38 -2.23
N ILE A 79 13.62 2.86 -1.32
CA ILE A 79 13.93 2.95 0.11
C ILE A 79 14.17 1.54 0.68
N ILE A 80 13.27 0.58 0.39
CA ILE A 80 13.45 -0.80 0.86
C ILE A 80 14.75 -1.40 0.30
N ALA A 81 15.05 -1.13 -0.97
CA ALA A 81 16.26 -1.64 -1.62
C ALA A 81 17.53 -1.10 -0.97
N GLU A 82 17.53 0.18 -0.62
CA GLU A 82 18.66 0.86 0.01
C GLU A 82 18.93 0.30 1.42
N TYR A 83 17.90 0.26 2.28
CA TYR A 83 18.05 -0.26 3.63
C TYR A 83 18.27 -1.77 3.70
N GLY A 84 17.65 -2.51 2.76
CA GLY A 84 17.81 -3.96 2.66
C GLY A 84 19.05 -4.43 1.90
N ASN A 85 19.85 -3.49 1.36
CA ASN A 85 21.02 -3.78 0.52
C ASN A 85 20.72 -4.77 -0.61
N VAL A 86 19.58 -4.56 -1.30
CA VAL A 86 19.13 -5.37 -2.44
C VAL A 86 19.07 -4.51 -3.72
N PRO A 87 19.15 -5.11 -4.92
CA PRO A 87 19.09 -4.36 -6.16
C PRO A 87 17.77 -3.59 -6.33
N LYS A 88 17.85 -2.33 -6.80
CA LYS A 88 16.67 -1.52 -7.13
C LYS A 88 15.91 -2.09 -8.33
N VAL A 89 14.59 -2.06 -8.28
CA VAL A 89 13.72 -2.47 -9.39
C VAL A 89 13.75 -1.39 -10.48
N LYS A 90 14.14 -1.77 -11.70
CA LYS A 90 14.32 -0.84 -12.83
C LYS A 90 13.17 -0.88 -13.84
N PHE A 91 12.47 -2.00 -13.94
CA PHE A 91 11.47 -2.20 -14.97
C PHE A 91 10.11 -1.66 -14.55
N LYS A 92 9.59 -0.71 -15.34
CA LYS A 92 8.24 -0.18 -15.18
C LYS A 92 7.30 -0.95 -16.09
N LEU A 93 6.22 -1.50 -15.53
CA LEU A 93 5.17 -2.15 -16.28
C LEU A 93 4.09 -1.16 -16.69
N ASN A 94 3.62 -1.30 -17.92
CA ASN A 94 2.47 -0.53 -18.37
C ASN A 94 1.18 -1.24 -17.88
N PRO A 95 0.28 -0.54 -17.16
CA PRO A 95 -0.96 -1.11 -16.64
C PRO A 95 -1.80 -1.84 -17.69
N LYS A 96 -1.77 -1.39 -18.95
CA LYS A 96 -2.55 -1.99 -20.04
C LYS A 96 -2.24 -3.48 -20.26
N TYR A 97 -0.98 -3.88 -20.17
CA TYR A 97 -0.60 -5.29 -20.30
C TYR A 97 -1.04 -6.11 -19.10
N LEU A 98 -1.02 -5.51 -17.91
CA LEU A 98 -1.48 -6.18 -16.69
C LEU A 98 -2.99 -6.42 -16.69
N TYR A 99 -3.80 -5.56 -17.34
CA TYR A 99 -5.23 -5.78 -17.48
C TYR A 99 -5.54 -7.06 -18.28
N VAL A 100 -4.79 -7.33 -19.34
CA VAL A 100 -4.97 -8.56 -20.13
C VAL A 100 -4.64 -9.78 -19.27
N PHE A 101 -3.54 -9.72 -18.56
CA PHE A 101 -3.12 -10.78 -17.63
C PHE A 101 -4.11 -11.00 -16.48
N ALA A 102 -4.62 -9.92 -15.88
CA ALA A 102 -5.60 -10.02 -14.81
C ALA A 102 -6.91 -10.66 -15.28
N LYS A 103 -7.42 -10.29 -16.46
CA LYS A 103 -8.62 -10.91 -17.05
C LYS A 103 -8.43 -12.40 -17.31
N ILE A 104 -7.28 -12.79 -17.83
CA ILE A 104 -6.96 -14.21 -18.06
C ILE A 104 -6.89 -14.94 -16.72
N ASN A 105 -6.22 -14.35 -15.73
CA ASN A 105 -6.07 -14.94 -14.40
C ASN A 105 -7.41 -15.08 -13.65
N GLU A 106 -8.29 -14.06 -13.73
CA GLU A 106 -9.64 -14.12 -13.18
C GLU A 106 -10.49 -15.18 -13.87
N PHE A 107 -10.36 -15.31 -15.21
CA PHE A 107 -11.08 -16.34 -15.97
C PHE A 107 -10.62 -17.74 -15.56
N LEU A 108 -9.30 -17.97 -15.49
CA LEU A 108 -8.73 -19.26 -15.08
C LEU A 108 -9.09 -19.59 -13.62
N ALA A 109 -9.03 -18.61 -12.72
CA ALA A 109 -9.38 -18.79 -11.33
C ALA A 109 -10.86 -19.19 -11.15
N LYS A 110 -11.75 -18.55 -11.91
CA LYS A 110 -13.19 -18.78 -11.81
C LYS A 110 -13.65 -20.10 -12.42
N TYR A 111 -13.02 -20.54 -13.52
CA TYR A 111 -13.52 -21.65 -14.32
C TYR A 111 -12.69 -22.93 -14.23
N ILE A 112 -11.43 -22.87 -13.78
CA ILE A 112 -10.49 -24.00 -13.87
C ILE A 112 -9.89 -24.41 -12.53
N LEU A 113 -9.53 -23.46 -11.65
CA LEU A 113 -8.63 -23.73 -10.52
C LEU A 113 -9.21 -23.40 -9.13
N ASP A 114 -10.39 -22.83 -9.05
CA ASP A 114 -11.10 -22.46 -7.79
C ASP A 114 -10.16 -21.85 -6.71
N TYR A 115 -9.34 -20.87 -7.11
CA TYR A 115 -8.46 -20.14 -6.20
C TYR A 115 -8.74 -18.64 -6.24
N THR A 116 -8.39 -17.93 -5.17
CA THR A 116 -8.49 -16.45 -5.14
C THR A 116 -7.33 -15.83 -5.92
N PRO A 117 -7.58 -15.15 -7.06
CA PRO A 117 -6.51 -14.57 -7.86
C PRO A 117 -5.81 -13.42 -7.11
N THR A 118 -4.49 -13.47 -7.07
CA THR A 118 -3.65 -12.43 -6.43
C THR A 118 -3.69 -11.11 -7.21
N LEU A 119 -3.95 -11.17 -8.51
CA LEU A 119 -4.06 -10.01 -9.39
C LEU A 119 -5.47 -9.94 -9.96
N THR A 120 -6.24 -8.92 -9.56
CA THR A 120 -7.60 -8.67 -10.01
C THR A 120 -7.67 -7.40 -10.85
N VAL A 121 -8.65 -7.31 -11.75
CA VAL A 121 -8.90 -6.11 -12.57
C VAL A 121 -9.21 -4.90 -11.67
N ASP A 122 -9.97 -5.10 -10.60
CA ASP A 122 -10.30 -4.01 -9.68
C ASP A 122 -9.09 -3.55 -8.85
N GLY A 123 -8.21 -4.47 -8.44
CA GLY A 123 -6.94 -4.14 -7.82
C GLY A 123 -6.05 -3.29 -8.73
N LEU A 124 -6.02 -3.60 -10.03
CA LEU A 124 -5.28 -2.80 -11.01
C LEU A 124 -5.87 -1.40 -11.22
N LYS A 125 -7.21 -1.26 -11.29
CA LYS A 125 -7.87 0.06 -11.36
C LYS A 125 -7.57 0.92 -10.14
N MET A 126 -7.51 0.30 -8.96
CA MET A 126 -7.12 1.01 -7.73
C MET A 126 -5.66 1.43 -7.78
N SER A 127 -4.77 0.60 -8.32
CA SER A 127 -3.34 0.91 -8.43
C SER A 127 -3.01 2.03 -9.43
N GLU A 128 -3.91 2.36 -10.37
CA GLU A 128 -3.73 3.51 -11.28
C GLU A 128 -3.94 4.87 -10.58
N LYS A 129 -4.63 4.87 -9.44
CA LYS A 129 -4.91 6.10 -8.70
C LYS A 129 -3.84 6.33 -7.63
N LYS A 130 -3.18 7.48 -7.71
CA LYS A 130 -2.30 7.93 -6.62
C LYS A 130 -3.17 8.30 -5.42
N MET A 131 -3.09 7.50 -4.36
CA MET A 131 -3.82 7.73 -3.11
C MET A 131 -2.95 8.59 -2.17
N TYR A 132 -2.81 9.87 -2.53
CA TYR A 132 -2.12 10.85 -1.73
C TYR A 132 -3.11 11.60 -0.84
N PHE A 133 -2.73 11.75 0.42
CA PHE A 133 -3.47 12.58 1.36
C PHE A 133 -2.62 13.79 1.74
N PHE A 134 -3.25 14.97 1.76
CA PHE A 134 -2.64 16.17 2.34
C PHE A 134 -3.03 16.22 3.81
N PHE A 135 -2.06 16.49 4.66
CA PHE A 135 -2.18 16.44 6.10
C PHE A 135 -3.34 17.27 6.65
N VAL A 136 -4.14 16.68 7.51
CA VAL A 136 -4.72 17.39 8.64
C VAL A 136 -3.89 17.02 9.86
N ILE A 137 -2.82 17.78 10.10
CA ILE A 137 -2.12 17.71 11.39
C ILE A 137 -3.10 18.31 12.41
N LEU A 138 -3.53 17.50 13.36
CA LEU A 138 -4.11 18.03 14.59
C LEU A 138 -2.99 18.83 15.30
N LYS A 139 -2.89 20.14 14.98
CA LYS A 139 -2.03 21.04 15.76
C LYS A 139 -2.51 21.01 17.20
N LYS A 140 -1.54 20.80 18.11
CA LYS A 140 -1.74 21.01 19.55
C LYS A 140 -2.29 22.40 19.84
#